data_31b181670ede1279f56c6c0582f6ec5c
#
_entry.id   31b181670ede1279f56c6c0582f6ec5c
#
_cell.length_a   1.000
_cell.length_b   1.000
_cell.length_c   1.000
_cell.angle_alpha   90.00
_cell.angle_beta   90.00
_cell.angle_gamma   90.00
#
_symmetry.space_group_name_H-M   'P 1'
#
loop_
_entity.id
_entity.type
_entity.pdbx_description
1 polymer ?
#
loop_
_entity_poly.entity_id
_entity_poly.type
_entity_poly.pdbx_seq_one_letter_code
_entity_poly.pdbx_strand_id
1 'polypeptide(L)'
;IKDTTEFDTVDEWKDDLREKLEKQAETRAESEFENYIMQTLIDTADGVIPKCMFDHRVDSLIRNFEHGLKQQGMSVDIYLQYTGMDMDSFRETFQERAENEVKLRLALEKIADMENIQPAEEEIDSQLQEVADANNLSLEDVKLRIPMDDFITDLRVTKAIEFVKENAVVDNTISTEKEKSEDEAAE
;
A
#
# COMPACT_ATOMS: atom_id res chain seq x y z
N ILE A 1 -17.11 -9.39 35.93
CA ILE A 1 -16.73 -9.78 34.57
C ILE A 1 -18.00 -10.10 33.78
N LYS A 2 -18.88 -10.99 34.23
CA LYS A 2 -20.16 -11.32 33.55
C LYS A 2 -21.06 -10.09 33.26
N ASP A 3 -20.97 -9.01 34.04
CA ASP A 3 -21.78 -7.82 33.84
C ASP A 3 -21.18 -6.82 32.85
N THR A 4 -19.91 -7.02 32.45
CA THR A 4 -19.16 -6.07 31.59
C THR A 4 -18.49 -6.74 30.38
N THR A 5 -18.44 -8.06 30.30
CA THR A 5 -17.82 -8.83 29.21
C THR A 5 -18.67 -10.05 28.85
N GLU A 6 -18.52 -10.57 27.66
CA GLU A 6 -19.20 -11.78 27.17
C GLU A 6 -18.60 -13.09 27.73
N PHE A 7 -17.57 -13.01 28.60
CA PHE A 7 -16.83 -14.16 29.13
C PHE A 7 -17.34 -14.59 30.50
N ASP A 8 -17.42 -15.91 30.71
CA ASP A 8 -17.86 -16.50 31.99
C ASP A 8 -16.76 -16.49 33.06
N THR A 9 -15.50 -16.56 32.65
CA THR A 9 -14.33 -16.61 33.55
C THR A 9 -13.25 -15.60 33.18
N VAL A 10 -12.40 -15.25 34.15
CA VAL A 10 -11.23 -14.37 33.93
C VAL A 10 -10.22 -15.03 33.01
N ASP A 11 -10.12 -16.35 33.07
CA ASP A 11 -9.14 -17.08 32.28
C ASP A 11 -9.56 -17.13 30.80
N GLU A 12 -10.83 -17.36 30.50
CA GLU A 12 -11.37 -17.24 29.12
C GLU A 12 -11.13 -15.83 28.54
N TRP A 13 -11.35 -14.78 29.34
CA TRP A 13 -11.08 -13.41 28.90
C TRP A 13 -9.60 -13.15 28.63
N LYS A 14 -8.70 -13.70 29.46
CA LYS A 14 -7.25 -13.58 29.25
C LYS A 14 -6.79 -14.34 28.01
N ASP A 15 -7.36 -15.51 27.75
CA ASP A 15 -7.01 -16.32 26.59
C ASP A 15 -7.49 -15.65 25.29
N ASP A 16 -8.71 -15.10 25.26
CA ASP A 16 -9.21 -14.29 24.15
C ASP A 16 -8.34 -13.02 23.91
N LEU A 17 -7.95 -12.34 25.01
CA LEU A 17 -7.08 -11.18 24.90
C LEU A 17 -5.69 -11.55 24.36
N ARG A 18 -5.13 -12.70 24.80
CA ARG A 18 -3.85 -13.20 24.29
C ARG A 18 -3.94 -13.52 22.79
N GLU A 19 -4.98 -14.25 22.38
CA GLU A 19 -5.21 -14.59 20.97
C GLU A 19 -5.34 -13.31 20.10
N LYS A 20 -6.08 -12.30 20.56
CA LYS A 20 -6.22 -11.03 19.87
C LYS A 20 -4.88 -10.27 19.77
N LEU A 21 -4.08 -10.27 20.84
CA LEU A 21 -2.78 -9.61 20.86
C LEU A 21 -1.76 -10.35 19.95
N GLU A 22 -1.77 -11.68 19.96
CA GLU A 22 -0.94 -12.49 19.07
C GLU A 22 -1.30 -12.23 17.61
N LYS A 23 -2.60 -12.25 17.27
CA LYS A 23 -3.06 -11.93 15.91
C LYS A 23 -2.71 -10.50 15.48
N GLN A 24 -2.83 -9.53 16.40
CA GLN A 24 -2.39 -8.16 16.11
C GLN A 24 -0.88 -8.06 15.88
N ALA A 25 -0.09 -8.78 16.69
CA ALA A 25 1.36 -8.81 16.54
C ALA A 25 1.78 -9.46 15.21
N GLU A 26 1.14 -10.57 14.82
CA GLU A 26 1.36 -11.20 13.51
C GLU A 26 1.01 -10.26 12.36
N THR A 27 -0.18 -9.66 12.37
CA THR A 27 -0.60 -8.72 11.32
C THR A 27 0.33 -7.51 11.23
N ARG A 28 0.80 -7.02 12.37
CA ARG A 28 1.76 -5.91 12.43
C ARG A 28 3.11 -6.33 11.84
N ALA A 29 3.62 -7.50 12.24
CA ALA A 29 4.89 -8.02 11.73
C ALA A 29 4.84 -8.24 10.21
N GLU A 30 3.74 -8.79 9.69
CA GLU A 30 3.52 -8.92 8.25
C GLU A 30 3.54 -7.57 7.53
N SER A 31 2.82 -6.57 8.07
CA SER A 31 2.78 -5.23 7.47
C SER A 31 4.14 -4.53 7.53
N GLU A 32 4.89 -4.67 8.63
CA GLU A 32 6.24 -4.13 8.76
C GLU A 32 7.20 -4.81 7.77
N PHE A 33 7.08 -6.12 7.60
CA PHE A 33 7.86 -6.87 6.63
C PHE A 33 7.55 -6.46 5.18
N GLU A 34 6.28 -6.31 4.83
CA GLU A 34 5.86 -5.80 3.52
C GLU A 34 6.43 -4.41 3.25
N ASN A 35 6.31 -3.51 4.21
CA ASN A 35 6.85 -2.15 4.09
C ASN A 35 8.36 -2.15 3.91
N TYR A 36 9.07 -3.03 4.63
CA TYR A 36 10.52 -3.17 4.49
C TYR A 36 10.92 -3.66 3.08
N ILE A 37 10.21 -4.66 2.55
CA ILE A 37 10.42 -5.15 1.18
C ILE A 37 10.20 -4.01 0.17
N MET A 38 9.07 -3.28 0.29
CA MET A 38 8.75 -2.20 -0.63
C MET A 38 9.80 -1.08 -0.58
N GLN A 39 10.24 -0.71 0.63
CA GLN A 39 11.30 0.28 0.80
C GLN A 39 12.62 -0.19 0.18
N THR A 40 12.98 -1.44 0.38
CA THR A 40 14.20 -2.02 -0.21
C THR A 40 14.14 -2.00 -1.75
N LEU A 41 12.99 -2.29 -2.34
CA LEU A 41 12.78 -2.19 -3.80
C LEU A 41 12.94 -0.74 -4.29
N ILE A 42 12.39 0.24 -3.57
CA ILE A 42 12.52 1.66 -3.90
C ILE A 42 13.99 2.10 -3.85
N ASP A 43 14.72 1.68 -2.81
CA ASP A 43 16.11 2.08 -2.57
C ASP A 43 17.09 1.41 -3.55
N THR A 44 16.76 0.21 -4.01
CA THR A 44 17.58 -0.54 -4.98
C THR A 44 17.21 -0.28 -6.43
N ALA A 45 16.04 0.34 -6.69
CA ALA A 45 15.61 0.70 -8.03
C ALA A 45 16.52 1.80 -8.60
N ASP A 46 17.33 1.45 -9.60
CA ASP A 46 18.20 2.40 -10.32
C ASP A 46 17.66 2.59 -11.74
N GLY A 47 17.57 3.85 -12.16
CA GLY A 47 17.11 4.18 -13.48
C GLY A 47 16.80 5.67 -13.66
N VAL A 48 16.82 6.12 -14.91
CA VAL A 48 16.44 7.49 -15.27
C VAL A 48 14.93 7.55 -15.52
N ILE A 49 14.19 8.06 -14.54
CA ILE A 49 12.74 8.20 -14.62
C ILE A 49 12.40 9.61 -15.09
N PRO A 50 11.61 9.79 -16.17
CA PRO A 50 11.20 11.11 -16.64
C PRO A 50 10.38 11.87 -15.59
N LYS A 51 10.69 13.16 -15.40
CA LYS A 51 10.01 13.99 -14.41
C LYS A 51 8.48 14.01 -14.59
N CYS A 52 7.99 13.94 -15.82
CA CYS A 52 6.56 13.95 -16.10
C CYS A 52 5.81 12.79 -15.42
N MET A 53 6.45 11.64 -15.15
CA MET A 53 5.82 10.53 -14.45
C MET A 53 5.56 10.89 -12.98
N PHE A 54 6.52 11.55 -12.34
CA PHE A 54 6.35 12.05 -10.98
C PHE A 54 5.27 13.13 -10.91
N ASP A 55 5.31 14.12 -11.84
CA ASP A 55 4.32 15.20 -11.90
C ASP A 55 2.89 14.64 -12.09
N HIS A 56 2.70 13.65 -12.96
CA HIS A 56 1.42 12.94 -13.14
C HIS A 56 0.97 12.21 -11.87
N ARG A 57 1.91 11.62 -11.13
CA ARG A 57 1.57 10.95 -9.88
C ARG A 57 1.17 11.93 -8.80
N VAL A 58 1.88 13.05 -8.67
CA VAL A 58 1.50 14.17 -7.78
C VAL A 58 0.08 14.64 -8.09
N ASP A 59 -0.24 14.87 -9.37
CA ASP A 59 -1.59 15.30 -9.77
C ASP A 59 -2.66 14.25 -9.38
N SER A 60 -2.33 12.98 -9.49
CA SER A 60 -3.25 11.90 -9.09
C SER A 60 -3.46 11.84 -7.58
N LEU A 61 -2.39 12.02 -6.79
CA LEU A 61 -2.47 12.07 -5.32
C LEU A 61 -3.29 13.27 -4.85
N ILE A 62 -3.13 14.42 -5.49
CA ILE A 62 -3.92 15.62 -5.19
C ILE A 62 -5.39 15.40 -5.52
N ARG A 63 -5.73 14.80 -6.66
CA ARG A 63 -7.13 14.46 -7.01
C ARG A 63 -7.75 13.51 -6.00
N ASN A 64 -7.03 12.52 -5.54
CA ASN A 64 -7.51 11.59 -4.52
C ASN A 64 -7.73 12.30 -3.18
N PHE A 65 -6.81 13.18 -2.79
CA PHE A 65 -6.95 14.01 -1.59
C PHE A 65 -8.17 14.95 -1.69
N GLU A 66 -8.34 15.62 -2.83
CA GLU A 66 -9.51 16.47 -3.11
C GLU A 66 -10.82 15.67 -3.01
N HIS A 67 -10.85 14.45 -3.54
CA HIS A 67 -12.03 13.59 -3.43
C HIS A 67 -12.34 13.27 -1.97
N GLY A 68 -11.34 12.94 -1.16
CA GLY A 68 -11.50 12.72 0.29
C GLY A 68 -12.01 13.97 1.03
N LEU A 69 -11.51 15.14 0.70
CA LEU A 69 -12.00 16.41 1.27
C LEU A 69 -13.46 16.67 0.89
N LYS A 70 -13.85 16.43 -0.36
CA LYS A 70 -15.24 16.60 -0.83
C LYS A 70 -16.23 15.72 -0.07
N GLN A 71 -15.84 14.49 0.28
CA GLN A 71 -16.68 13.62 1.10
C GLN A 71 -16.89 14.17 2.52
N GLN A 72 -15.96 14.98 3.02
CA GLN A 72 -16.05 15.70 4.30
C GLN A 72 -16.68 17.10 4.16
N GLY A 73 -17.18 17.46 2.98
CA GLY A 73 -17.79 18.78 2.70
C GLY A 73 -16.80 19.92 2.59
N MET A 74 -15.52 19.63 2.35
CA MET A 74 -14.44 20.62 2.27
C MET A 74 -13.86 20.66 0.84
N SER A 75 -13.39 21.84 0.40
CA SER A 75 -12.61 22.01 -0.83
C SER A 75 -11.13 22.18 -0.55
N VAL A 76 -10.27 21.95 -1.55
CA VAL A 76 -8.83 22.20 -1.45
C VAL A 76 -8.56 23.68 -1.14
N ASP A 77 -9.30 24.61 -1.74
CA ASP A 77 -9.12 26.06 -1.48
C ASP A 77 -9.35 26.41 -0.01
N ILE A 78 -10.40 25.84 0.60
CA ILE A 78 -10.69 26.03 2.04
C ILE A 78 -9.58 25.41 2.89
N TYR A 79 -9.11 24.22 2.52
CA TYR A 79 -8.01 23.54 3.21
C TYR A 79 -6.72 24.38 3.16
N LEU A 80 -6.35 24.91 1.99
CA LEU A 80 -5.17 25.76 1.82
C LEU A 80 -5.29 27.07 2.61
N GLN A 81 -6.46 27.69 2.64
CA GLN A 81 -6.71 28.88 3.48
C GLN A 81 -6.54 28.58 4.97
N TYR A 82 -7.03 27.41 5.41
CA TYR A 82 -6.95 27.01 6.82
C TYR A 82 -5.53 26.66 7.25
N THR A 83 -4.76 26.01 6.38
CA THR A 83 -3.36 25.64 6.65
C THR A 83 -2.36 26.77 6.37
N GLY A 84 -2.78 27.81 5.67
CA GLY A 84 -1.89 28.92 5.26
C GLY A 84 -0.89 28.52 4.17
N MET A 85 -1.12 27.39 3.48
CA MET A 85 -0.25 26.91 2.40
C MET A 85 -0.70 27.47 1.05
N ASP A 86 0.26 27.75 0.17
CA ASP A 86 -0.03 27.94 -1.24
C ASP A 86 -0.08 26.60 -2.00
N MET A 87 -0.54 26.64 -3.26
CA MET A 87 -0.70 25.43 -4.07
C MET A 87 0.65 24.76 -4.38
N ASP A 88 1.72 25.53 -4.52
CA ASP A 88 3.03 24.98 -4.86
C ASP A 88 3.62 24.20 -3.66
N SER A 89 3.61 24.81 -2.47
CA SER A 89 3.99 24.13 -1.22
C SER A 89 3.11 22.89 -0.94
N PHE A 90 1.83 22.97 -1.24
CA PHE A 90 0.93 21.83 -1.11
C PHE A 90 1.31 20.70 -2.07
N ARG A 91 1.67 20.98 -3.30
CA ARG A 91 2.15 19.99 -4.27
C ARG A 91 3.47 19.34 -3.81
N GLU A 92 4.38 20.13 -3.22
CA GLU A 92 5.65 19.64 -2.68
C GLU A 92 5.44 18.57 -1.60
N THR A 93 4.37 18.67 -0.79
CA THR A 93 4.07 17.65 0.24
C THR A 93 3.79 16.25 -0.33
N PHE A 94 3.42 16.14 -1.61
CA PHE A 94 3.18 14.87 -2.29
C PHE A 94 4.38 14.37 -3.11
N GLN A 95 5.44 15.18 -3.25
CA GLN A 95 6.55 14.89 -4.16
C GLN A 95 7.27 13.60 -3.78
N GLU A 96 7.72 13.48 -2.55
CA GLU A 96 8.46 12.30 -2.05
C GLU A 96 7.62 11.02 -2.18
N ARG A 97 6.35 11.10 -1.80
CA ARG A 97 5.43 9.99 -1.93
C ARG A 97 5.22 9.59 -3.39
N ALA A 98 5.05 10.55 -4.28
CA ALA A 98 4.88 10.30 -5.71
C ALA A 98 6.14 9.64 -6.31
N GLU A 99 7.33 10.11 -5.93
CA GLU A 99 8.60 9.52 -6.37
C GLU A 99 8.74 8.07 -5.94
N ASN A 100 8.43 7.78 -4.68
CA ASN A 100 8.49 6.43 -4.14
C ASN A 100 7.47 5.49 -4.80
N GLU A 101 6.23 5.95 -4.99
CA GLU A 101 5.19 5.16 -5.65
C GLU A 101 5.51 4.87 -7.13
N VAL A 102 6.08 5.84 -7.87
CA VAL A 102 6.50 5.63 -9.27
C VAL A 102 7.68 4.66 -9.34
N LYS A 103 8.71 4.84 -8.49
CA LYS A 103 9.85 3.93 -8.43
C LYS A 103 9.43 2.51 -8.13
N LEU A 104 8.61 2.33 -7.11
CA LEU A 104 8.08 1.02 -6.71
C LEU A 104 7.31 0.36 -7.85
N ARG A 105 6.40 1.10 -8.49
CA ARG A 105 5.61 0.57 -9.61
C ARG A 105 6.50 0.09 -10.75
N LEU A 106 7.46 0.92 -11.17
CA LEU A 106 8.39 0.56 -12.25
C LEU A 106 9.27 -0.64 -11.90
N ALA A 107 9.71 -0.73 -10.64
CA ALA A 107 10.47 -1.89 -10.17
C ALA A 107 9.64 -3.17 -10.24
N LEU A 108 8.38 -3.13 -9.77
CA LEU A 108 7.47 -4.28 -9.81
C LEU A 108 7.07 -4.66 -11.22
N GLU A 109 6.79 -3.71 -12.11
CA GLU A 109 6.56 -3.97 -13.55
C GLU A 109 7.78 -4.66 -14.18
N LYS A 110 8.99 -4.20 -13.83
CA LYS A 110 10.23 -4.82 -14.32
C LYS A 110 10.42 -6.23 -13.80
N ILE A 111 10.12 -6.50 -12.52
CA ILE A 111 10.15 -7.85 -11.94
C ILE A 111 9.12 -8.74 -12.66
N ALA A 112 7.89 -8.25 -12.86
CA ALA A 112 6.86 -8.99 -13.58
C ALA A 112 7.29 -9.37 -15.00
N ASP A 113 8.04 -8.50 -15.69
CA ASP A 113 8.60 -8.79 -17.01
C ASP A 113 9.73 -9.82 -16.95
N MET A 114 10.65 -9.69 -15.99
CA MET A 114 11.81 -10.58 -15.87
C MET A 114 11.41 -12.01 -15.49
N GLU A 115 10.46 -12.13 -14.59
CA GLU A 115 9.94 -13.43 -14.11
C GLU A 115 8.77 -13.94 -14.96
N ASN A 116 8.41 -13.21 -16.03
CA ASN A 116 7.30 -13.54 -16.94
C ASN A 116 5.99 -13.80 -16.20
N ILE A 117 5.69 -12.96 -15.20
CA ILE A 117 4.48 -13.05 -14.38
C ILE A 117 3.28 -12.63 -15.22
N GLN A 118 2.32 -13.54 -15.36
CA GLN A 118 1.07 -13.30 -16.08
C GLN A 118 -0.10 -13.77 -15.18
N PRO A 119 -1.18 -12.97 -15.07
CA PRO A 119 -2.41 -13.46 -14.43
C PRO A 119 -3.09 -14.50 -15.31
N ALA A 120 -3.69 -15.52 -14.71
CA ALA A 120 -4.53 -16.47 -15.43
C ALA A 120 -5.86 -15.81 -15.85
N GLU A 121 -6.52 -16.34 -16.90
CA GLU A 121 -7.81 -15.79 -17.36
C GLU A 121 -8.87 -15.85 -16.25
N GLU A 122 -8.87 -16.93 -15.45
CA GLU A 122 -9.78 -17.10 -14.32
C GLU A 122 -9.56 -16.04 -13.22
N GLU A 123 -8.31 -15.64 -13.00
CA GLU A 123 -7.97 -14.56 -12.03
C GLU A 123 -8.47 -13.20 -12.53
N ILE A 124 -8.27 -12.91 -13.81
CA ILE A 124 -8.76 -11.69 -14.44
C ILE A 124 -10.28 -11.60 -14.33
N ASP A 125 -10.98 -12.68 -14.70
CA ASP A 125 -12.45 -12.72 -14.64
C ASP A 125 -12.97 -12.63 -13.19
N SER A 126 -12.30 -13.27 -12.22
CA SER A 126 -12.64 -13.18 -10.80
C SER A 126 -12.51 -11.76 -10.27
N GLN A 127 -11.41 -11.08 -10.57
CA GLN A 127 -11.19 -9.71 -10.13
C GLN A 127 -12.14 -8.71 -10.80
N LEU A 128 -12.47 -8.91 -12.09
CA LEU A 128 -13.49 -8.11 -12.76
C LEU A 128 -14.88 -8.34 -12.17
N GLN A 129 -15.21 -9.57 -11.74
CA GLN A 129 -16.47 -9.86 -11.08
C GLN A 129 -16.55 -9.17 -9.71
N GLU A 130 -15.48 -9.16 -8.92
CA GLU A 130 -15.43 -8.42 -7.65
C GLU A 130 -15.68 -6.92 -7.86
N VAL A 131 -15.07 -6.32 -8.90
CA VAL A 131 -15.32 -4.91 -9.25
C VAL A 131 -16.77 -4.68 -9.67
N ALA A 132 -17.35 -5.60 -10.44
CA ALA A 132 -18.74 -5.55 -10.87
C ALA A 132 -19.70 -5.59 -9.67
N ASP A 133 -19.48 -6.53 -8.76
CA ASP A 133 -20.30 -6.72 -7.56
C ASP A 133 -20.21 -5.50 -6.61
N ALA A 134 -18.99 -4.99 -6.38
CA ALA A 134 -18.76 -3.81 -5.54
C ALA A 134 -19.45 -2.54 -6.07
N ASN A 135 -19.60 -2.42 -7.39
CA ASN A 135 -20.21 -1.26 -8.03
C ASN A 135 -21.65 -1.49 -8.50
N ASN A 136 -22.24 -2.67 -8.25
CA ASN A 136 -23.55 -3.08 -8.73
C ASN A 136 -23.68 -2.93 -10.27
N LEU A 137 -22.65 -3.32 -11.00
CA LEU A 137 -22.57 -3.31 -12.46
C LEU A 137 -22.57 -4.74 -13.00
N SER A 138 -22.91 -4.89 -14.29
CA SER A 138 -22.67 -6.16 -14.98
C SER A 138 -21.18 -6.32 -15.34
N LEU A 139 -20.70 -7.56 -15.44
CA LEU A 139 -19.34 -7.86 -15.88
C LEU A 139 -19.05 -7.26 -17.29
N GLU A 140 -20.05 -7.25 -18.16
CA GLU A 140 -19.94 -6.67 -19.51
C GLU A 140 -19.74 -5.15 -19.44
N ASP A 141 -20.49 -4.45 -18.57
CA ASP A 141 -20.35 -3.01 -18.36
C ASP A 141 -18.96 -2.66 -17.79
N VAL A 142 -18.43 -3.48 -16.89
CA VAL A 142 -17.10 -3.30 -16.33
C VAL A 142 -16.03 -3.47 -17.41
N LYS A 143 -16.11 -4.54 -18.20
CA LYS A 143 -15.17 -4.79 -19.32
C LYS A 143 -15.18 -3.69 -20.39
N LEU A 144 -16.30 -3.00 -20.58
CA LEU A 144 -16.40 -1.87 -21.51
C LEU A 144 -15.82 -0.56 -20.97
N ARG A 145 -15.79 -0.39 -19.64
CA ARG A 145 -15.36 0.86 -18.99
C ARG A 145 -13.92 0.86 -18.56
N ILE A 146 -13.36 -0.31 -18.29
CA ILE A 146 -11.98 -0.46 -17.81
C ILE A 146 -11.05 -0.73 -19.01
N PRO A 147 -9.96 0.02 -19.16
CA PRO A 147 -8.89 -0.31 -20.09
C PRO A 147 -8.25 -1.64 -19.66
N MET A 148 -8.50 -2.71 -20.43
CA MET A 148 -8.08 -4.07 -20.06
C MET A 148 -6.56 -4.20 -19.94
N ASP A 149 -5.78 -3.49 -20.78
CA ASP A 149 -4.32 -3.53 -20.74
C ASP A 149 -3.78 -2.96 -19.41
N ASP A 150 -4.35 -1.85 -18.95
CA ASP A 150 -3.98 -1.24 -17.67
C ASP A 150 -4.38 -2.15 -16.50
N PHE A 151 -5.57 -2.74 -16.57
CA PHE A 151 -6.06 -3.67 -15.54
C PHE A 151 -5.17 -4.92 -15.43
N ILE A 152 -4.79 -5.51 -16.54
CA ILE A 152 -3.87 -6.67 -16.56
C ILE A 152 -2.50 -6.26 -16.00
N THR A 153 -2.02 -5.06 -16.33
CA THR A 153 -0.77 -4.55 -15.81
C THR A 153 -0.83 -4.38 -14.29
N ASP A 154 -1.93 -3.86 -13.75
CA ASP A 154 -2.13 -3.74 -12.30
C ASP A 154 -2.17 -5.11 -11.60
N LEU A 155 -2.82 -6.12 -12.20
CA LEU A 155 -2.79 -7.49 -11.69
C LEU A 155 -1.38 -8.09 -11.71
N ARG A 156 -0.61 -7.85 -12.78
CA ARG A 156 0.79 -8.28 -12.86
C ARG A 156 1.64 -7.67 -11.75
N VAL A 157 1.44 -6.38 -11.46
CA VAL A 157 2.12 -5.69 -10.35
C VAL A 157 1.75 -6.31 -9.01
N THR A 158 0.47 -6.60 -8.78
CA THR A 158 0.01 -7.28 -7.55
C THR A 158 0.67 -8.65 -7.38
N LYS A 159 0.70 -9.46 -8.42
CA LYS A 159 1.38 -10.77 -8.40
C LYS A 159 2.90 -10.64 -8.24
N ALA A 160 3.51 -9.57 -8.76
CA ALA A 160 4.93 -9.32 -8.52
C ALA A 160 5.22 -8.98 -7.05
N ILE A 161 4.32 -8.31 -6.35
CA ILE A 161 4.43 -8.09 -4.90
C ILE A 161 4.41 -9.43 -4.16
N GLU A 162 3.44 -10.31 -4.48
CA GLU A 162 3.34 -11.65 -3.88
C GLU A 162 4.60 -12.47 -4.15
N PHE A 163 5.06 -12.48 -5.41
CA PHE A 163 6.29 -13.17 -5.79
C PHE A 163 7.51 -12.68 -4.99
N VAL A 164 7.68 -11.37 -4.82
CA VAL A 164 8.79 -10.81 -4.03
C VAL A 164 8.67 -11.19 -2.57
N LYS A 165 7.46 -11.16 -1.99
CA LYS A 165 7.22 -11.57 -0.60
C LYS A 165 7.56 -13.04 -0.37
N GLU A 166 7.15 -13.93 -1.27
CA GLU A 166 7.41 -15.37 -1.16
C GLU A 166 8.90 -15.73 -1.32
N ASN A 167 9.64 -14.94 -2.09
CA ASN A 167 11.06 -15.16 -2.34
C ASN A 167 11.98 -14.32 -1.45
N ALA A 168 11.44 -13.45 -0.61
CA ALA A 168 12.23 -12.63 0.30
C ALA A 168 12.82 -13.49 1.43
N VAL A 169 14.13 -13.38 1.61
CA VAL A 169 14.85 -14.04 2.71
C VAL A 169 15.07 -13.03 3.83
N VAL A 170 14.47 -13.30 5.00
CA VAL A 170 14.67 -12.46 6.18
C VAL A 170 16.01 -12.77 6.80
N ASP A 171 16.96 -11.83 6.71
CA ASP A 171 18.21 -11.90 7.44
C ASP A 171 18.11 -11.12 8.75
N ASN A 172 17.91 -11.83 9.85
CA ASN A 172 17.76 -11.25 11.19
C ASN A 172 19.08 -10.75 11.79
N THR A 173 20.22 -10.86 11.07
CA THR A 173 21.51 -10.44 11.60
C THR A 173 21.71 -8.91 11.62
N ILE A 174 20.94 -8.18 10.80
CA ILE A 174 21.09 -6.71 10.65
C ILE A 174 20.36 -5.93 11.76
N SER A 175 19.31 -6.49 12.36
CA SER A 175 18.53 -5.81 13.41
C SER A 175 19.30 -5.64 14.74
N THR A 176 20.23 -6.52 15.04
CA THR A 176 21.03 -6.47 16.28
C THR A 176 22.12 -5.40 16.29
N GLU A 177 22.52 -4.85 15.14
CA GLU A 177 23.52 -3.77 15.07
C GLU A 177 22.88 -2.38 15.25
N LYS A 178 21.64 -2.18 14.83
CA LYS A 178 20.93 -0.90 15.02
C LYS A 178 20.50 -0.70 16.48
N GLU A 179 19.98 -1.73 17.14
CA GLU A 179 19.60 -1.65 18.56
C GLU A 179 20.80 -1.37 19.46
N LYS A 180 21.99 -1.94 19.14
CA LYS A 180 23.21 -1.63 19.91
C LYS A 180 23.73 -0.21 19.70
N SER A 181 23.51 0.39 18.54
CA SER A 181 23.95 1.78 18.27
C SER A 181 23.01 2.82 18.87
N GLU A 182 21.76 2.50 19.14
CA GLU A 182 20.82 3.38 19.84
C GLU A 182 20.98 3.32 21.36
N ASP A 183 21.31 2.15 21.92
CA ASP A 183 21.62 2.02 23.36
C ASP A 183 22.96 2.66 23.74
N GLU A 184 23.98 2.61 22.87
CA GLU A 184 25.27 3.30 23.11
C GLU A 184 25.20 4.83 22.95
N ALA A 185 24.19 5.36 22.26
CA ALA A 185 23.97 6.80 22.12
C ALA A 185 23.11 7.41 23.26
N ALA A 186 22.54 6.58 24.14
CA ALA A 186 21.69 6.99 25.26
C ALA A 186 22.39 6.94 26.63
N GLU A 187 23.68 6.51 26.70
CA GLU A 187 24.55 6.64 27.87
C GLU A 187 25.47 7.87 27.76
#